data_445323b0d39ba3fee443f72df4486d2b
#
_entry.id   445323b0d39ba3fee443f72df4486d2b
#
_cell.length_a   1.000
_cell.length_b   1.000
_cell.length_c   1.000
_cell.angle_alpha   90.00
_cell.angle_beta   90.00
_cell.angle_gamma   90.00
#
_symmetry.space_group_name_H-M   'P 1'
#
loop_
_entity.id
_entity.type
_entity.pdbx_description
1 polymer ?
#
loop_
_entity_poly.entity_id
_entity_poly.type
_entity_poly.pdbx_seq_one_letter_code
_entity_poly.pdbx_strand_id
1 'polypeptide(L)'
;VNAKNQADANILLGSNSIPTNGFTIDDALSGSISTTEADKSKRYQVFLEDKFAKELENMDLIKSADVNLNIPEDDGTLVTRNQESYASVKLELNGEMSEDQAASLARYIATEIGNSSTDNITIIDSNSNLLFAGGEESTAIGTASTQLSYQTKKETQVKKAVTDVIKGTDLYDTIDVG
;
A
#
# COMPACT_ATOMS: atom_id res chain seq x y z
N VAL A 1 36.90 -15.26 -8.05
CA VAL A 1 36.16 -16.11 -7.07
C VAL A 1 35.74 -17.37 -7.81
N ASN A 2 35.97 -18.56 -7.24
CA ASN A 2 35.66 -19.82 -7.91
C ASN A 2 34.13 -20.02 -7.88
N ALA A 3 33.53 -20.43 -8.99
CA ALA A 3 32.06 -20.60 -9.12
C ALA A 3 31.43 -21.47 -8.02
N LYS A 4 32.17 -22.47 -7.52
CA LYS A 4 31.76 -23.31 -6.40
C LYS A 4 31.63 -22.54 -5.10
N ASN A 5 32.55 -21.62 -4.82
CA ASN A 5 32.53 -20.80 -3.61
C ASN A 5 31.39 -19.75 -3.64
N GLN A 6 30.97 -19.34 -4.84
CA GLN A 6 29.85 -18.45 -5.03
C GLN A 6 28.52 -19.16 -4.75
N ALA A 7 28.35 -20.40 -5.19
CA ALA A 7 27.16 -21.20 -4.90
C ALA A 7 27.02 -21.48 -3.41
N ASP A 8 28.11 -21.86 -2.73
CA ASP A 8 28.13 -22.12 -1.30
C ASP A 8 27.83 -20.82 -0.48
N ALA A 9 28.37 -19.68 -0.92
CA ALA A 9 28.07 -18.38 -0.31
C ALA A 9 26.60 -18.00 -0.47
N ASN A 10 26.01 -18.21 -1.64
CA ASN A 10 24.60 -17.92 -1.90
C ASN A 10 23.66 -18.82 -1.04
N ILE A 11 24.01 -20.09 -0.85
CA ILE A 11 23.25 -21.00 0.03
C ILE A 11 23.33 -20.52 1.49
N LEU A 12 24.51 -20.10 1.95
CA LEU A 12 24.72 -19.58 3.30
C LEU A 12 23.97 -18.25 3.53
N LEU A 13 23.96 -17.37 2.55
CA LEU A 13 23.23 -16.11 2.61
C LEU A 13 21.71 -16.34 2.62
N GLY A 14 21.21 -17.24 1.77
CA GLY A 14 19.79 -17.62 1.74
C GLY A 14 19.31 -18.28 3.03
N SER A 15 20.15 -19.12 3.68
CA SER A 15 19.82 -19.76 4.96
C SER A 15 19.75 -18.78 6.14
N ASN A 16 20.38 -17.61 6.03
CA ASN A 16 20.37 -16.55 7.03
C ASN A 16 19.39 -15.40 6.71
N SER A 17 18.47 -15.61 5.76
CA SER A 17 17.50 -14.58 5.30
C SER A 17 18.16 -13.28 4.82
N ILE A 18 19.42 -13.33 4.43
CA ILE A 18 20.09 -12.21 3.78
C ILE A 18 19.68 -12.27 2.30
N PRO A 19 19.02 -11.24 1.75
CA PRO A 19 18.59 -11.25 0.37
C PRO A 19 19.82 -11.39 -0.55
N THR A 20 19.94 -12.55 -1.18
CA THR A 20 20.92 -12.79 -2.24
C THR A 20 20.36 -12.23 -3.54
N ASN A 21 20.93 -11.13 -3.97
CA ASN A 21 20.64 -10.48 -5.25
C ASN A 21 19.19 -9.98 -5.39
N GLY A 22 18.83 -8.92 -4.65
CA GLY A 22 17.75 -8.06 -5.08
C GLY A 22 18.06 -7.51 -6.48
N PHE A 23 17.07 -7.46 -7.34
CA PHE A 23 17.14 -6.77 -8.62
C PHE A 23 17.64 -5.35 -8.38
N THR A 24 18.81 -4.99 -8.90
CA THR A 24 19.46 -3.71 -8.65
C THR A 24 19.07 -2.70 -9.71
N ILE A 25 19.25 -1.41 -9.39
CA ILE A 25 19.02 -0.36 -10.39
C ILE A 25 19.97 -0.53 -11.60
N ASP A 26 21.18 -1.06 -11.39
CA ASP A 26 22.10 -1.38 -12.46
C ASP A 26 21.55 -2.52 -13.34
N ASP A 27 20.88 -3.52 -12.77
CA ASP A 27 20.19 -4.58 -13.53
C ASP A 27 19.02 -4.02 -14.33
N ALA A 28 18.30 -3.05 -13.78
CA ALA A 28 17.20 -2.37 -14.45
C ALA A 28 17.68 -1.52 -15.64
N LEU A 29 18.81 -0.83 -15.49
CA LEU A 29 19.34 0.13 -16.46
C LEU A 29 20.40 -0.47 -17.40
N SER A 30 21.09 -1.56 -17.02
CA SER A 30 22.11 -2.23 -17.83
C SER A 30 21.47 -3.07 -18.93
N GLY A 31 20.75 -2.42 -19.84
CA GLY A 31 20.30 -3.05 -21.08
C GLY A 31 21.40 -3.04 -22.14
N SER A 32 21.46 -4.11 -22.95
CA SER A 32 22.29 -4.14 -24.17
C SER A 32 21.92 -2.96 -25.07
N ILE A 33 22.82 -2.55 -25.96
CA ILE A 33 22.68 -1.43 -26.91
C ILE A 33 21.36 -1.48 -27.76
N SER A 34 20.61 -2.57 -27.67
CA SER A 34 19.34 -2.84 -28.39
C SER A 34 18.07 -2.66 -27.53
N THR A 35 18.16 -2.21 -26.27
CA THR A 35 16.95 -2.00 -25.44
C THR A 35 16.26 -0.68 -25.78
N THR A 36 14.95 -0.77 -26.03
CA THR A 36 14.10 0.41 -26.27
C THR A 36 13.88 1.20 -24.97
N GLU A 37 13.50 2.48 -25.06
CA GLU A 37 13.15 3.27 -23.88
C GLU A 37 11.95 2.64 -23.13
N ALA A 38 10.99 2.05 -23.85
CA ALA A 38 9.89 1.31 -23.24
C ALA A 38 10.36 0.08 -22.40
N ASP A 39 11.39 -0.63 -22.88
CA ASP A 39 11.96 -1.75 -22.10
C ASP A 39 12.66 -1.25 -20.83
N LYS A 40 13.32 -0.10 -20.91
CA LYS A 40 13.97 0.53 -19.75
C LYS A 40 12.94 0.99 -18.73
N SER A 41 11.88 1.66 -19.16
CA SER A 41 10.77 2.10 -18.31
C SER A 41 10.15 0.93 -17.58
N LYS A 42 9.88 -0.17 -18.31
CA LYS A 42 9.30 -1.38 -17.72
C LYS A 42 10.21 -2.06 -16.69
N ARG A 43 11.52 -2.13 -16.97
CA ARG A 43 12.49 -2.67 -16.01
C ARG A 43 12.61 -1.78 -14.76
N TYR A 44 12.57 -0.47 -14.94
CA TYR A 44 12.58 0.47 -13.84
C TYR A 44 11.31 0.34 -12.98
N GLN A 45 10.15 0.16 -13.59
CA GLN A 45 8.90 -0.12 -12.88
C GLN A 45 9.02 -1.39 -12.03
N VAL A 46 9.49 -2.50 -12.59
CA VAL A 46 9.70 -3.78 -11.85
C VAL A 46 10.68 -3.58 -10.70
N PHE A 47 11.74 -2.79 -10.89
CA PHE A 47 12.66 -2.45 -9.81
C PHE A 47 11.98 -1.68 -8.68
N LEU A 48 11.11 -0.72 -9.00
CA LEU A 48 10.35 0.02 -8.01
C LEU A 48 9.37 -0.88 -7.25
N GLU A 49 8.66 -1.77 -7.95
CA GLU A 49 7.75 -2.73 -7.35
C GLU A 49 8.47 -3.64 -6.32
N ASP A 50 9.63 -4.20 -6.68
CA ASP A 50 10.46 -5.01 -5.79
C ASP A 50 11.02 -4.20 -4.61
N LYS A 51 11.46 -2.96 -4.86
CA LYS A 51 11.94 -2.05 -3.82
C LYS A 51 10.84 -1.74 -2.80
N PHE A 52 9.65 -1.38 -3.26
CA PHE A 52 8.52 -1.06 -2.36
C PHE A 52 8.05 -2.29 -1.59
N ALA A 53 7.95 -3.45 -2.24
CA ALA A 53 7.61 -4.68 -1.55
C ALA A 53 8.56 -4.94 -0.37
N LYS A 54 9.87 -4.81 -0.58
CA LYS A 54 10.88 -4.98 0.48
C LYS A 54 10.80 -3.91 1.57
N GLU A 55 10.50 -2.66 1.22
CA GLU A 55 10.32 -1.59 2.21
C GLU A 55 9.09 -1.85 3.10
N LEU A 56 8.00 -2.35 2.52
CA LEU A 56 6.82 -2.74 3.25
C LEU A 56 7.07 -3.95 4.16
N GLU A 57 7.81 -4.94 3.69
CA GLU A 57 8.19 -6.15 4.45
C GLU A 57 9.11 -5.84 5.66
N ASN A 58 9.77 -4.68 5.69
CA ASN A 58 10.53 -4.23 6.86
C ASN A 58 9.64 -3.70 8.00
N MET A 59 8.33 -3.58 7.79
CA MET A 59 7.38 -3.17 8.83
C MET A 59 6.93 -4.39 9.63
N ASP A 60 6.95 -4.32 10.96
CA ASP A 60 6.67 -5.46 11.86
C ASP A 60 5.31 -6.14 11.60
N LEU A 61 4.32 -5.36 11.15
CA LEU A 61 2.97 -5.87 10.88
C LEU A 61 2.88 -6.62 9.53
N ILE A 62 3.81 -6.41 8.61
CA ILE A 62 3.76 -6.95 7.25
C ILE A 62 4.72 -8.12 7.14
N LYS A 63 4.20 -9.29 6.81
CA LYS A 63 4.99 -10.51 6.62
C LYS A 63 5.51 -10.63 5.19
N SER A 64 4.68 -10.28 4.20
CA SER A 64 5.05 -10.17 2.79
C SER A 64 4.17 -9.15 2.08
N ALA A 65 4.71 -8.55 1.04
CA ALA A 65 4.03 -7.57 0.21
C ALA A 65 4.22 -7.90 -1.28
N ASP A 66 3.16 -7.72 -2.04
CA ASP A 66 3.15 -7.80 -3.50
C ASP A 66 2.65 -6.45 -4.02
N VAL A 67 3.50 -5.73 -4.72
CA VAL A 67 3.25 -4.36 -5.17
C VAL A 67 3.21 -4.34 -6.68
N ASN A 68 2.14 -3.83 -7.24
CA ASN A 68 1.98 -3.59 -8.66
C ASN A 68 1.76 -2.11 -8.91
N LEU A 69 2.59 -1.51 -9.72
CA LEU A 69 2.54 -0.10 -10.09
C LEU A 69 2.13 0.05 -11.56
N ASN A 70 1.44 1.12 -11.85
CA ASN A 70 1.25 1.60 -13.22
C ASN A 70 1.62 3.08 -13.24
N ILE A 71 2.85 3.35 -13.66
CA ILE A 71 3.42 4.69 -13.73
C ILE A 71 3.30 5.17 -15.18
N PRO A 72 2.58 6.27 -15.46
CA PRO A 72 2.46 6.83 -16.79
C PRO A 72 3.84 7.22 -17.35
N GLU A 73 4.08 6.93 -18.63
CA GLU A 73 5.30 7.39 -19.30
C GLU A 73 5.22 8.90 -19.53
N ASP A 74 6.25 9.64 -19.13
CA ASP A 74 6.35 11.07 -19.42
C ASP A 74 6.82 11.27 -20.88
N ASP A 75 5.87 11.52 -21.77
CA ASP A 75 6.14 11.85 -23.18
C ASP A 75 6.48 13.34 -23.38
N GLY A 76 6.66 14.09 -22.31
CA GLY A 76 6.96 15.53 -22.28
C GLY A 76 5.76 16.43 -22.55
N THR A 77 4.55 15.87 -22.69
CA THR A 77 3.33 16.67 -22.84
C THR A 77 2.78 17.14 -21.49
N LEU A 78 2.02 18.26 -21.50
CA LEU A 78 1.35 18.74 -20.29
C LEU A 78 0.29 17.77 -19.75
N VAL A 79 -0.21 16.89 -20.60
CA VAL A 79 -1.23 15.90 -20.21
C VAL A 79 -0.61 14.77 -19.39
N THR A 80 0.53 14.25 -19.79
CA THR A 80 1.22 13.17 -19.09
C THR A 80 1.80 13.61 -17.76
N ARG A 81 2.26 14.88 -17.65
CA ARG A 81 2.78 15.45 -16.39
C ARG A 81 1.75 15.56 -15.27
N ASN A 82 0.45 15.55 -15.60
CA ASN A 82 -0.64 15.61 -14.64
C ASN A 82 -1.32 14.26 -14.41
N GLN A 83 -0.82 13.17 -15.02
CA GLN A 83 -1.35 11.84 -14.76
C GLN A 83 -0.77 11.28 -13.47
N GLU A 84 -1.65 10.83 -12.58
CA GLU A 84 -1.26 10.13 -11.36
C GLU A 84 -0.97 8.66 -11.66
N SER A 85 -0.04 8.10 -10.90
CA SER A 85 0.28 6.67 -10.94
C SER A 85 -0.78 5.86 -10.20
N TYR A 86 -0.94 4.60 -10.57
CA TYR A 86 -1.80 3.65 -9.85
C TYR A 86 -0.95 2.65 -9.08
N ALA A 87 -1.39 2.31 -7.88
CA ALA A 87 -0.76 1.28 -7.07
C ALA A 87 -1.79 0.29 -6.53
N SER A 88 -1.52 -1.00 -6.73
CA SER A 88 -2.28 -2.09 -6.13
C SER A 88 -1.34 -2.91 -5.25
N VAL A 89 -1.64 -3.01 -3.97
CA VAL A 89 -0.80 -3.66 -2.97
C VAL A 89 -1.57 -4.79 -2.31
N LYS A 90 -0.98 -5.98 -2.29
CA LYS A 90 -1.47 -7.12 -1.54
C LYS A 90 -0.52 -7.42 -0.39
N LEU A 91 -1.04 -7.51 0.82
CA LEU A 91 -0.26 -7.72 2.04
C LEU A 91 -0.61 -9.05 2.71
N GLU A 92 0.40 -9.76 3.14
CA GLU A 92 0.25 -10.80 4.16
C GLU A 92 0.62 -10.18 5.50
N LEU A 93 -0.32 -10.17 6.44
CA LEU A 93 -0.15 -9.50 7.73
C LEU A 93 0.16 -10.49 8.86
N ASN A 94 0.97 -10.05 9.81
CA ASN A 94 1.24 -10.77 11.07
C ASN A 94 0.15 -10.55 12.13
N GLY A 95 -0.84 -9.70 11.86
CA GLY A 95 -1.93 -9.32 12.76
C GLY A 95 -2.99 -8.51 12.05
N GLU A 96 -3.87 -7.86 12.78
CA GLU A 96 -4.89 -6.99 12.21
C GLU A 96 -4.33 -5.59 11.94
N MET A 97 -4.61 -5.05 10.76
CA MET A 97 -4.30 -3.67 10.38
C MET A 97 -5.52 -2.78 10.60
N SER A 98 -5.35 -1.69 11.34
CA SER A 98 -6.43 -0.71 11.51
C SER A 98 -6.61 0.15 10.25
N GLU A 99 -7.80 0.75 10.10
CA GLU A 99 -8.09 1.68 9.00
C GLU A 99 -7.10 2.87 8.96
N ASP A 100 -6.71 3.40 10.13
CA ASP A 100 -5.75 4.50 10.23
C ASP A 100 -4.34 4.07 9.79
N GLN A 101 -3.94 2.83 10.09
CA GLN A 101 -2.67 2.27 9.63
C GLN A 101 -2.70 2.07 8.11
N ALA A 102 -3.77 1.50 7.58
CA ALA A 102 -3.94 1.32 6.14
C ALA A 102 -3.96 2.66 5.38
N ALA A 103 -4.64 3.68 5.91
CA ALA A 103 -4.64 5.03 5.35
C ALA A 103 -3.26 5.69 5.41
N SER A 104 -2.50 5.48 6.48
CA SER A 104 -1.13 5.99 6.60
C SER A 104 -0.19 5.32 5.61
N LEU A 105 -0.36 4.01 5.41
CA LEU A 105 0.39 3.24 4.42
C LEU A 105 0.07 3.70 3.00
N ALA A 106 -1.21 3.95 2.69
CA ALA A 106 -1.62 4.48 1.39
C ALA A 106 -1.00 5.86 1.10
N ARG A 107 -0.92 6.75 2.11
CA ARG A 107 -0.24 8.05 1.96
C ARG A 107 1.27 7.90 1.73
N TYR A 108 1.90 6.95 2.42
CA TYR A 108 3.31 6.63 2.21
C TYR A 108 3.54 6.20 0.76
N ILE A 109 2.75 5.23 0.25
CA ILE A 109 2.83 4.77 -1.13
C ILE A 109 2.58 5.92 -2.12
N ALA A 110 1.54 6.74 -1.91
CA ALA A 110 1.23 7.89 -2.76
C ALA A 110 2.43 8.84 -2.90
N THR A 111 3.08 9.14 -1.78
CA THR A 111 4.25 10.04 -1.75
C THR A 111 5.42 9.45 -2.53
N GLU A 112 5.70 8.15 -2.36
CA GLU A 112 6.81 7.47 -3.02
C GLU A 112 6.65 7.37 -4.55
N ILE A 113 5.40 7.21 -5.04
CA ILE A 113 5.10 7.16 -6.48
C ILE A 113 4.82 8.55 -7.09
N GLY A 114 4.91 9.61 -6.27
CA GLY A 114 4.75 11.01 -6.73
C GLY A 114 3.30 11.45 -6.93
N ASN A 115 2.32 10.74 -6.37
CA ASN A 115 0.92 11.15 -6.41
C ASN A 115 0.64 12.26 -5.40
N SER A 116 -0.27 13.17 -5.75
CA SER A 116 -0.77 14.23 -4.88
C SER A 116 -1.88 13.74 -3.93
N SER A 117 -2.54 12.63 -4.29
CA SER A 117 -3.63 12.02 -3.55
C SER A 117 -3.44 10.51 -3.39
N THR A 118 -4.30 9.89 -2.59
CA THR A 118 -4.38 8.43 -2.44
C THR A 118 -5.47 7.80 -3.32
N ASP A 119 -6.08 8.56 -4.23
CA ASP A 119 -7.27 8.15 -4.98
C ASP A 119 -7.03 6.91 -5.85
N ASN A 120 -5.82 6.74 -6.35
CA ASN A 120 -5.42 5.66 -7.23
C ASN A 120 -4.68 4.51 -6.50
N ILE A 121 -4.89 4.37 -5.19
CA ILE A 121 -4.24 3.34 -4.38
C ILE A 121 -5.26 2.37 -3.83
N THR A 122 -4.98 1.09 -3.98
CA THR A 122 -5.78 0.00 -3.40
C THR A 122 -4.87 -0.93 -2.61
N ILE A 123 -5.27 -1.27 -1.39
CA ILE A 123 -4.55 -2.21 -0.52
C ILE A 123 -5.52 -3.30 -0.08
N ILE A 124 -5.14 -4.54 -0.28
CA ILE A 124 -5.89 -5.73 0.16
C ILE A 124 -5.01 -6.63 1.01
N ASP A 125 -5.62 -7.49 1.81
CA ASP A 125 -4.90 -8.56 2.50
C ASP A 125 -4.84 -9.85 1.66
N SER A 126 -4.12 -10.86 2.17
CA SER A 126 -4.00 -12.18 1.55
C SER A 126 -5.33 -12.94 1.46
N ASN A 127 -6.34 -12.55 2.25
CA ASN A 127 -7.69 -13.11 2.23
C ASN A 127 -8.64 -12.33 1.31
N SER A 128 -8.11 -11.37 0.55
CA SER A 128 -8.87 -10.47 -0.32
C SER A 128 -9.80 -9.51 0.43
N ASN A 129 -9.55 -9.26 1.72
CA ASN A 129 -10.24 -8.19 2.43
C ASN A 129 -9.64 -6.84 2.01
N LEU A 130 -10.52 -5.88 1.74
CA LEU A 130 -10.12 -4.53 1.42
C LEU A 130 -9.64 -3.82 2.69
N LEU A 131 -8.36 -3.42 2.71
CA LEU A 131 -7.76 -2.64 3.79
C LEU A 131 -7.85 -1.14 3.52
N PHE A 132 -7.63 -0.74 2.26
CA PHE A 132 -7.74 0.64 1.81
C PHE A 132 -8.13 0.69 0.33
N ALA A 133 -9.03 1.60 -0.02
CA ALA A 133 -9.28 2.01 -1.40
C ALA A 133 -9.37 3.54 -1.45
N GLY A 134 -8.61 4.14 -2.33
CA GLY A 134 -8.68 5.57 -2.62
C GLY A 134 -9.83 5.94 -3.55
N GLY A 135 -10.10 7.25 -3.67
CA GLY A 135 -11.11 7.80 -4.57
C GLY A 135 -12.56 7.70 -4.09
N GLU A 136 -13.47 8.29 -4.86
CA GLU A 136 -14.90 8.27 -4.57
C GLU A 136 -15.51 6.86 -4.73
N GLU A 137 -14.84 5.96 -5.46
CA GLU A 137 -15.25 4.56 -5.61
C GLU A 137 -15.05 3.72 -4.35
N SER A 138 -14.31 4.22 -3.34
CA SER A 138 -14.18 3.55 -2.04
C SER A 138 -15.54 3.28 -1.38
N THR A 139 -16.56 4.06 -1.75
CA THR A 139 -17.95 3.87 -1.31
C THR A 139 -18.71 2.83 -2.13
N ALA A 140 -18.26 2.54 -3.36
CA ALA A 140 -18.96 1.63 -4.28
C ALA A 140 -18.44 0.17 -4.22
N ILE A 141 -17.14 -0.01 -3.85
CA ILE A 141 -16.51 -1.34 -3.78
C ILE A 141 -16.56 -1.91 -2.34
N GLY A 142 -16.85 -1.05 -1.35
CA GLY A 142 -17.08 -1.51 0.02
C GLY A 142 -18.23 -2.50 0.06
N THR A 143 -17.92 -3.77 0.38
CA THR A 143 -18.96 -4.77 0.68
C THR A 143 -19.95 -4.17 1.66
N ALA A 144 -21.21 -4.61 1.61
CA ALA A 144 -22.27 -4.15 2.51
C ALA A 144 -21.87 -4.17 4.01
N SER A 145 -20.88 -5.02 4.37
CA SER A 145 -20.29 -5.08 5.71
C SER A 145 -19.44 -3.84 6.05
N THR A 146 -18.67 -3.28 5.10
CA THR A 146 -17.84 -2.09 5.32
C THR A 146 -18.72 -0.85 5.45
N GLN A 147 -19.76 -0.70 4.62
CA GLN A 147 -20.73 0.38 4.76
C GLN A 147 -21.49 0.30 6.09
N LEU A 148 -21.87 -0.91 6.52
CA LEU A 148 -22.54 -1.12 7.80
C LEU A 148 -21.62 -0.76 8.97
N SER A 149 -20.33 -1.12 8.91
CA SER A 149 -19.35 -0.76 9.94
C SER A 149 -19.11 0.75 10.03
N TYR A 150 -19.07 1.46 8.90
CA TYR A 150 -18.96 2.92 8.85
C TYR A 150 -20.19 3.61 9.42
N GLN A 151 -21.39 3.13 9.08
CA GLN A 151 -22.64 3.64 9.63
C GLN A 151 -22.69 3.43 11.15
N THR A 152 -22.38 2.21 11.62
CA THR A 152 -22.36 1.87 13.04
C THR A 152 -21.33 2.70 13.81
N LYS A 153 -20.11 2.94 13.25
CA LYS A 153 -19.12 3.80 13.88
C LYS A 153 -19.60 5.25 13.97
N LYS A 154 -20.16 5.82 12.89
CA LYS A 154 -20.72 7.18 12.89
C LYS A 154 -21.88 7.32 13.87
N GLU A 155 -22.80 6.37 13.90
CA GLU A 155 -23.91 6.35 14.86
C GLU A 155 -23.38 6.29 16.30
N THR A 156 -22.38 5.47 16.58
CA THR A 156 -21.77 5.37 17.92
C THR A 156 -21.07 6.67 18.31
N GLN A 157 -20.37 7.32 17.40
CA GLN A 157 -19.72 8.62 17.65
C GLN A 157 -20.77 9.73 17.92
N VAL A 158 -21.82 9.78 17.11
CA VAL A 158 -22.92 10.76 17.31
C VAL A 158 -23.63 10.48 18.62
N LYS A 159 -24.00 9.22 18.91
CA LYS A 159 -24.61 8.83 20.18
C LYS A 159 -23.75 9.23 21.37
N LYS A 160 -22.43 8.97 21.32
CA LYS A 160 -21.51 9.37 22.37
C LYS A 160 -21.45 10.89 22.53
N ALA A 161 -21.31 11.64 21.43
CA ALA A 161 -21.26 13.10 21.47
C ALA A 161 -22.56 13.71 22.04
N VAL A 162 -23.73 13.20 21.64
CA VAL A 162 -25.02 13.61 22.17
C VAL A 162 -25.13 13.27 23.65
N THR A 163 -24.74 12.06 24.05
CA THR A 163 -24.78 11.62 25.46
C THR A 163 -23.87 12.49 26.34
N ASP A 164 -22.64 12.80 25.84
CA ASP A 164 -21.68 13.63 26.57
C ASP A 164 -22.20 15.08 26.74
N VAL A 165 -22.85 15.65 25.71
CA VAL A 165 -23.47 16.98 25.82
C VAL A 165 -24.62 16.99 26.80
N ILE A 166 -25.51 15.99 26.79
CA ILE A 166 -26.68 15.95 27.66
C ILE A 166 -26.23 15.66 29.11
N LYS A 167 -25.27 14.80 29.35
CA LYS A 167 -24.68 14.56 30.69
C LYS A 167 -23.98 15.80 31.25
N GLY A 168 -23.34 16.59 30.37
CA GLY A 168 -22.71 17.86 30.78
C GLY A 168 -23.67 18.95 31.21
N THR A 169 -24.99 18.77 30.98
CA THR A 169 -26.04 19.75 31.41
C THR A 169 -26.69 19.42 32.76
N ASP A 170 -26.23 18.40 33.47
CA ASP A 170 -26.76 17.95 34.79
C ASP A 170 -28.27 17.71 34.84
N LEU A 171 -28.95 17.55 33.69
CA LEU A 171 -30.39 17.45 33.63
C LEU A 171 -30.93 16.01 33.74
N TYR A 172 -30.13 14.99 33.51
CA TYR A 172 -30.58 13.59 33.54
C TYR A 172 -29.49 12.61 33.98
N ASP A 173 -29.85 11.73 34.95
CA ASP A 173 -28.94 10.70 35.48
C ASP A 173 -28.74 9.47 34.55
N THR A 174 -29.70 9.22 33.67
CA THR A 174 -29.65 8.11 32.71
C THR A 174 -30.26 8.50 31.38
N ILE A 175 -29.51 8.31 30.30
CA ILE A 175 -29.99 8.54 28.93
C ILE A 175 -29.82 7.26 28.15
N ASP A 176 -30.93 6.71 27.66
CA ASP A 176 -30.94 5.62 26.69
C ASP A 176 -31.26 6.23 25.30
N VAL A 177 -30.31 6.10 24.39
CA VAL A 177 -30.44 6.57 22.99
C VAL A 177 -30.62 5.33 22.15
N GLY A 178 -31.89 4.99 21.89
CA GLY A 178 -32.32 3.86 21.04
C GLY A 178 -31.82 3.92 19.60
#